data_afd0a000593e3adfb853864ed6605c93
#
_entry.id   afd0a000593e3adfb853864ed6605c93
#
_cell.length_a   1.000
_cell.length_b   1.000
_cell.length_c   1.000
_cell.angle_alpha   90.00
_cell.angle_beta   90.00
_cell.angle_gamma   90.00
#
_symmetry.space_group_name_H-M   'P 1'
#
loop_
_entity.id
_entity.type
_entity.pdbx_description
1 polymer ?
#
loop_
_entity_poly.entity_id
_entity_poly.type
_entity_poly.pdbx_seq_one_letter_code
_entity_poly.pdbx_strand_id
1 'polypeptide(L)'
;QVIDGVGISQFFDYIVSGEEVPNPKPAPDIFLEAAKRANVCNDECIIFEDSYNGQRAAYNAGIPVIGYINPGSGKQDLSLCDMLFEGYDELDYQFVYEVYCRHFGYPVQICETERTIVREITVDDVPALYRIYKGNVTKYIEPLYSNIKDEIEFTKSYIENQYKFFGYGMWVVVLKETGKVIGRAGLENRDVCGENQVELGYVIAETYQNNNIATEVITEIINYAAKRLYIENLNIFTDPRNEASMRIANKLGFECKGETTDSNGEHYMWFSKNII
;
A
#
# COMPACT_ATOMS: atom_id res chain seq x y z
N GLN A 1 -13.06 -36.57 -4.92
CA GLN A 1 -12.32 -37.59 -5.70
C GLN A 1 -10.99 -37.05 -6.27
N VAL A 2 -10.93 -35.87 -6.93
CA VAL A 2 -9.66 -35.34 -7.46
C VAL A 2 -8.71 -34.94 -6.30
N ILE A 3 -9.21 -34.20 -5.34
CA ILE A 3 -8.44 -33.73 -4.16
C ILE A 3 -7.91 -34.92 -3.34
N ASP A 4 -8.73 -35.97 -3.17
CA ASP A 4 -8.31 -37.21 -2.49
C ASP A 4 -7.26 -37.96 -3.30
N GLY A 5 -7.43 -37.99 -4.62
CA GLY A 5 -6.51 -38.65 -5.54
C GLY A 5 -5.10 -38.07 -5.55
N VAL A 6 -4.96 -36.73 -5.28
CA VAL A 6 -3.67 -36.06 -5.18
C VAL A 6 -3.19 -35.89 -3.72
N GLY A 7 -3.96 -36.39 -2.75
CA GLY A 7 -3.55 -36.49 -1.35
C GLY A 7 -3.50 -35.17 -0.58
N ILE A 8 -4.33 -34.17 -0.95
CA ILE A 8 -4.36 -32.85 -0.34
C ILE A 8 -5.65 -32.55 0.43
N SER A 9 -6.57 -33.49 0.60
CA SER A 9 -7.85 -33.29 1.29
C SER A 9 -7.70 -32.77 2.71
N GLN A 10 -6.64 -33.18 3.41
CA GLN A 10 -6.38 -32.76 4.80
C GLN A 10 -6.06 -31.26 4.97
N PHE A 11 -5.83 -30.54 3.89
CA PHE A 11 -5.57 -29.09 3.92
C PHE A 11 -6.83 -28.26 3.75
N PHE A 12 -8.00 -28.91 3.57
CA PHE A 12 -9.28 -28.23 3.38
C PHE A 12 -10.25 -28.58 4.49
N ASP A 13 -10.80 -27.58 5.17
CA ASP A 13 -11.85 -27.79 6.17
C ASP A 13 -13.19 -28.12 5.52
N TYR A 14 -13.48 -27.53 4.37
CA TYR A 14 -14.72 -27.72 3.61
C TYR A 14 -14.44 -27.87 2.11
N ILE A 15 -15.24 -28.67 1.47
CA ILE A 15 -15.20 -28.87 0.00
C ILE A 15 -16.63 -28.70 -0.53
N VAL A 16 -16.80 -27.89 -1.56
CA VAL A 16 -18.07 -27.65 -2.25
C VAL A 16 -17.91 -27.98 -3.73
N SER A 17 -18.74 -28.88 -4.23
CA SER A 17 -18.78 -29.17 -5.67
C SER A 17 -19.77 -28.27 -6.39
N GLY A 18 -19.48 -27.94 -7.65
CA GLY A 18 -20.43 -27.24 -8.52
C GLY A 18 -21.75 -27.98 -8.76
N GLU A 19 -21.76 -29.32 -8.54
CA GLU A 19 -22.97 -30.11 -8.64
C GLU A 19 -23.90 -29.98 -7.42
N GLU A 20 -23.40 -29.43 -6.33
CA GLU A 20 -24.14 -29.25 -5.06
C GLU A 20 -24.88 -27.90 -4.99
N VAL A 21 -24.69 -27.03 -5.95
CA VAL A 21 -25.28 -25.68 -5.99
C VAL A 21 -26.25 -25.52 -7.14
N PRO A 22 -27.32 -24.73 -6.97
CA PRO A 22 -28.35 -24.55 -8.00
C PRO A 22 -27.85 -23.96 -9.30
N ASN A 23 -26.95 -22.99 -9.22
CA ASN A 23 -26.46 -22.25 -10.39
C ASN A 23 -24.93 -22.34 -10.48
N PRO A 24 -24.38 -22.71 -11.66
CA PRO A 24 -22.94 -22.76 -11.88
C PRO A 24 -22.34 -21.34 -12.00
N LYS A 25 -21.00 -21.24 -11.87
CA LYS A 25 -20.27 -19.99 -12.19
C LYS A 25 -20.66 -19.48 -13.59
N PRO A 26 -20.96 -18.20 -13.79
CA PRO A 26 -20.61 -17.06 -12.95
C PRO A 26 -21.62 -16.68 -11.84
N ALA A 27 -22.61 -17.54 -11.52
CA ALA A 27 -23.44 -17.32 -10.34
C ALA A 27 -22.60 -17.48 -9.05
N PRO A 28 -22.93 -16.72 -7.97
CA PRO A 28 -22.13 -16.71 -6.75
C PRO A 28 -22.32 -17.94 -5.87
N ASP A 29 -23.25 -18.81 -6.20
CA ASP A 29 -23.80 -19.88 -5.35
C ASP A 29 -22.73 -20.75 -4.70
N ILE A 30 -21.67 -21.10 -5.43
CA ILE A 30 -20.60 -21.97 -4.91
C ILE A 30 -19.81 -21.29 -3.79
N PHE A 31 -19.55 -19.98 -3.91
CA PHE A 31 -18.83 -19.24 -2.90
C PHE A 31 -19.70 -18.93 -1.68
N LEU A 32 -20.96 -18.61 -1.91
CA LEU A 32 -21.94 -18.42 -0.83
C LEU A 32 -22.18 -19.71 -0.03
N GLU A 33 -22.24 -20.88 -0.70
CA GLU A 33 -22.36 -22.16 -0.01
C GLU A 33 -21.07 -22.53 0.75
N ALA A 34 -19.89 -22.17 0.21
CA ALA A 34 -18.62 -22.37 0.91
C ALA A 34 -18.56 -21.52 2.21
N ALA A 35 -18.86 -20.23 2.13
CA ALA A 35 -18.92 -19.34 3.28
C ALA A 35 -19.92 -19.84 4.35
N LYS A 36 -21.09 -20.27 3.91
CA LYS A 36 -22.13 -20.84 4.79
C LYS A 36 -21.66 -22.11 5.50
N ARG A 37 -20.96 -23.05 4.81
CA ARG A 37 -20.41 -24.25 5.44
C ARG A 37 -19.32 -23.93 6.45
N ALA A 38 -18.49 -22.91 6.15
CA ALA A 38 -17.48 -22.43 7.05
C ALA A 38 -18.05 -21.62 8.23
N ASN A 39 -19.36 -21.29 8.19
CA ASN A 39 -20.07 -20.48 9.18
C ASN A 39 -19.42 -19.08 9.35
N VAL A 40 -19.06 -18.47 8.22
CA VAL A 40 -18.48 -17.10 8.16
C VAL A 40 -19.33 -16.22 7.24
N CYS A 41 -19.25 -14.91 7.42
CA CYS A 41 -19.88 -13.93 6.53
C CYS A 41 -19.04 -13.73 5.27
N ASN A 42 -19.66 -13.21 4.20
CA ASN A 42 -18.93 -12.96 2.93
C ASN A 42 -17.80 -11.94 3.10
N ASP A 43 -17.96 -10.96 3.98
CA ASP A 43 -16.97 -9.96 4.33
C ASP A 43 -15.82 -10.49 5.21
N GLU A 44 -15.88 -11.74 5.63
CA GLU A 44 -14.79 -12.45 6.31
C GLU A 44 -14.04 -13.42 5.36
N CYS A 45 -14.36 -13.38 4.06
CA CYS A 45 -13.82 -14.26 3.06
C CYS A 45 -12.90 -13.55 2.08
N ILE A 46 -11.99 -14.31 1.47
CA ILE A 46 -11.25 -13.91 0.27
C ILE A 46 -11.17 -15.13 -0.68
N ILE A 47 -11.25 -14.87 -1.97
CA ILE A 47 -11.27 -15.93 -3.00
C ILE A 47 -9.98 -15.87 -3.79
N PHE A 48 -9.43 -17.07 -4.10
CA PHE A 48 -8.37 -17.25 -5.08
C PHE A 48 -8.98 -17.89 -6.32
N GLU A 49 -8.78 -17.30 -7.49
CA GLU A 49 -9.35 -17.74 -8.75
C GLU A 49 -8.42 -17.53 -9.94
N ASP A 50 -8.56 -18.37 -10.98
CA ASP A 50 -7.78 -18.27 -12.20
C ASP A 50 -8.66 -18.17 -13.47
N SER A 51 -9.97 -18.10 -13.31
CA SER A 51 -10.92 -18.13 -14.42
C SER A 51 -11.83 -16.90 -14.49
N TYR A 52 -12.22 -16.54 -15.72
CA TYR A 52 -13.18 -15.46 -15.97
C TYR A 52 -14.52 -15.68 -15.24
N ASN A 53 -15.07 -16.90 -15.29
CA ASN A 53 -16.33 -17.19 -14.62
C ASN A 53 -16.20 -17.21 -13.11
N GLY A 54 -15.03 -17.60 -12.57
CA GLY A 54 -14.79 -17.62 -11.15
C GLY A 54 -14.67 -16.22 -10.57
N GLN A 55 -13.88 -15.31 -11.19
CA GLN A 55 -13.81 -13.91 -10.73
C GLN A 55 -15.18 -13.20 -10.78
N ARG A 56 -15.99 -13.49 -11.81
CA ARG A 56 -17.36 -12.96 -11.88
C ARG A 56 -18.26 -13.50 -10.79
N ALA A 57 -18.12 -14.79 -10.44
CA ALA A 57 -18.87 -15.39 -9.34
C ALA A 57 -18.46 -14.76 -7.99
N ALA A 58 -17.16 -14.49 -7.77
CA ALA A 58 -16.66 -13.78 -6.60
C ALA A 58 -17.20 -12.36 -6.52
N TYR A 59 -17.11 -11.60 -7.61
CA TYR A 59 -17.67 -10.26 -7.73
C TYR A 59 -19.18 -10.24 -7.41
N ASN A 60 -19.95 -11.19 -7.98
CA ASN A 60 -21.38 -11.32 -7.72
C ASN A 60 -21.70 -11.74 -6.28
N ALA A 61 -20.77 -12.40 -5.58
CA ALA A 61 -20.87 -12.73 -4.16
C ALA A 61 -20.51 -11.54 -3.23
N GLY A 62 -19.88 -10.48 -3.77
CA GLY A 62 -19.36 -9.37 -2.97
C GLY A 62 -18.17 -9.79 -2.10
N ILE A 63 -17.36 -10.73 -2.57
CA ILE A 63 -16.18 -11.27 -1.87
C ILE A 63 -14.94 -10.85 -2.63
N PRO A 64 -13.89 -10.30 -1.97
CA PRO A 64 -12.64 -9.94 -2.62
C PRO A 64 -11.98 -11.14 -3.30
N VAL A 65 -11.35 -10.90 -4.45
CA VAL A 65 -10.77 -11.95 -5.26
C VAL A 65 -9.32 -11.65 -5.67
N ILE A 66 -8.44 -12.61 -5.40
CA ILE A 66 -7.05 -12.62 -5.84
C ILE A 66 -6.94 -13.54 -7.04
N GLY A 67 -6.49 -12.99 -8.17
CA GLY A 67 -6.40 -13.71 -9.43
C GLY A 67 -5.04 -14.37 -9.63
N TYR A 68 -5.03 -15.70 -9.91
CA TYR A 68 -3.82 -16.39 -10.28
C TYR A 68 -3.58 -16.28 -11.79
N ILE A 69 -2.43 -15.71 -12.17
CA ILE A 69 -1.95 -15.69 -13.56
C ILE A 69 -1.37 -17.06 -13.85
N ASN A 70 -2.19 -17.95 -14.44
CA ASN A 70 -1.80 -19.32 -14.75
C ASN A 70 -1.12 -19.38 -16.14
N PRO A 71 0.21 -19.62 -16.20
CA PRO A 71 0.94 -19.66 -17.47
C PRO A 71 0.42 -20.71 -18.47
N GLY A 72 -0.27 -21.75 -17.97
CA GLY A 72 -0.84 -22.83 -18.78
C GLY A 72 -2.22 -22.55 -19.36
N SER A 73 -2.91 -21.51 -18.92
CA SER A 73 -4.31 -21.22 -19.30
C SER A 73 -4.48 -20.38 -20.56
N GLY A 74 -3.39 -19.97 -21.22
CA GLY A 74 -3.46 -19.05 -22.36
C GLY A 74 -3.89 -17.64 -21.95
N LYS A 75 -4.71 -16.97 -22.77
CA LYS A 75 -5.18 -15.61 -22.46
C LYS A 75 -6.29 -15.66 -21.43
N GLN A 76 -6.00 -15.21 -20.22
CA GLN A 76 -6.98 -15.02 -19.14
C GLN A 76 -7.50 -13.58 -19.13
N ASP A 77 -8.77 -13.40 -18.80
CA ASP A 77 -9.32 -12.10 -18.40
C ASP A 77 -9.60 -12.15 -16.91
N LEU A 78 -8.77 -11.47 -16.13
CA LEU A 78 -8.81 -11.36 -14.67
C LEU A 78 -9.05 -9.91 -14.21
N SER A 79 -9.72 -9.11 -15.05
CA SER A 79 -9.93 -7.66 -14.84
C SER A 79 -10.81 -7.31 -13.65
N LEU A 80 -11.54 -8.26 -13.08
CA LEU A 80 -12.37 -8.05 -11.87
C LEU A 80 -11.67 -8.47 -10.59
N CYS A 81 -10.44 -8.99 -10.65
CA CYS A 81 -9.68 -9.33 -9.47
C CYS A 81 -9.14 -8.09 -8.78
N ASP A 82 -9.15 -8.09 -7.45
CA ASP A 82 -8.60 -7.01 -6.62
C ASP A 82 -7.08 -6.93 -6.73
N MET A 83 -6.43 -8.10 -6.88
CA MET A 83 -4.99 -8.25 -7.05
C MET A 83 -4.68 -9.48 -7.90
N LEU A 84 -3.52 -9.47 -8.56
CA LEU A 84 -3.01 -10.61 -9.32
C LEU A 84 -1.70 -11.11 -8.73
N PHE A 85 -1.44 -12.41 -8.85
CA PHE A 85 -0.17 -13.03 -8.50
C PHE A 85 0.24 -14.09 -9.54
N GLU A 86 1.55 -14.29 -9.71
CA GLU A 86 2.12 -15.23 -10.67
C GLU A 86 2.68 -16.50 -10.01
N GLY A 87 3.22 -16.36 -8.79
CA GLY A 87 3.81 -17.44 -8.02
C GLY A 87 3.27 -17.57 -6.61
N TYR A 88 3.09 -18.80 -6.12
CA TYR A 88 2.61 -19.05 -4.76
C TYR A 88 3.61 -18.62 -3.67
N ASP A 89 4.86 -18.43 -4.02
CA ASP A 89 5.92 -17.87 -3.17
C ASP A 89 5.75 -16.37 -2.88
N GLU A 90 4.93 -15.67 -3.67
CA GLU A 90 4.52 -14.29 -3.43
C GLU A 90 3.43 -14.17 -2.34
N LEU A 91 2.73 -15.27 -2.06
CA LEU A 91 1.60 -15.28 -1.13
C LEU A 91 2.05 -15.51 0.30
N ASP A 92 1.87 -14.49 1.11
CA ASP A 92 1.89 -14.63 2.56
C ASP A 92 0.60 -14.08 3.18
N TYR A 93 0.44 -14.26 4.47
CA TYR A 93 -0.74 -13.74 5.19
C TYR A 93 -0.87 -12.23 5.06
N GLN A 94 0.25 -11.51 5.08
CA GLN A 94 0.25 -10.05 4.99
C GLN A 94 -0.26 -9.58 3.62
N PHE A 95 0.17 -10.22 2.52
CA PHE A 95 -0.33 -9.91 1.18
C PHE A 95 -1.85 -10.09 1.09
N VAL A 96 -2.37 -11.21 1.58
CA VAL A 96 -3.82 -11.49 1.58
C VAL A 96 -4.58 -10.47 2.43
N TYR A 97 -4.04 -10.13 3.61
CA TYR A 97 -4.63 -9.14 4.51
C TYR A 97 -4.65 -7.73 3.90
N GLU A 98 -3.62 -7.33 3.17
CA GLU A 98 -3.56 -6.05 2.47
C GLU A 98 -4.62 -5.95 1.38
N VAL A 99 -4.79 -7.01 0.57
CA VAL A 99 -5.86 -7.07 -0.45
C VAL A 99 -7.23 -6.96 0.20
N TYR A 100 -7.46 -7.71 1.28
CA TYR A 100 -8.69 -7.65 2.07
C TYR A 100 -8.97 -6.22 2.59
N CYS A 101 -8.00 -5.59 3.21
CA CYS A 101 -8.13 -4.23 3.73
C CYS A 101 -8.50 -3.23 2.62
N ARG A 102 -7.78 -3.26 1.49
CA ARG A 102 -8.02 -2.33 0.38
C ARG A 102 -9.37 -2.54 -0.29
N HIS A 103 -9.85 -3.79 -0.37
CA HIS A 103 -11.19 -4.10 -0.90
C HIS A 103 -12.29 -3.43 -0.07
N PHE A 104 -12.19 -3.53 1.27
CA PHE A 104 -13.19 -2.99 2.19
C PHE A 104 -12.93 -1.52 2.61
N GLY A 105 -11.89 -0.88 2.05
CA GLY A 105 -11.55 0.51 2.36
C GLY A 105 -10.92 0.69 3.75
N TYR A 106 -10.39 -0.37 4.35
CA TYR A 106 -9.60 -0.28 5.58
C TYR A 106 -8.17 0.13 5.28
N PRO A 107 -7.60 1.09 6.04
CA PRO A 107 -6.22 1.50 5.82
C PRO A 107 -5.24 0.41 6.26
N VAL A 108 -4.36 0.00 5.36
CA VAL A 108 -3.30 -0.98 5.67
C VAL A 108 -2.28 -0.36 6.61
N GLN A 109 -1.91 -1.08 7.68
CA GLN A 109 -0.78 -0.73 8.52
C GLN A 109 0.52 -1.18 7.83
N ILE A 110 1.41 -0.24 7.58
CA ILE A 110 2.68 -0.44 6.87
C ILE A 110 3.79 -0.89 7.84
N CYS A 111 3.98 -0.11 8.88
CA CYS A 111 4.96 -0.40 9.92
C CYS A 111 4.58 0.32 11.21
N GLU A 112 5.31 0.03 12.28
CA GLU A 112 5.17 0.73 13.55
C GLU A 112 6.53 0.96 14.22
N THR A 113 6.61 2.00 15.03
CA THR A 113 7.72 2.27 15.92
C THR A 113 7.28 2.09 17.39
N GLU A 114 8.14 2.35 18.33
CA GLU A 114 7.74 2.39 19.74
C GLU A 114 6.58 3.39 19.95
N ARG A 115 6.61 4.55 19.27
CA ARG A 115 5.70 5.68 19.52
C ARG A 115 4.64 5.89 18.46
N THR A 116 4.82 5.39 17.25
CA THR A 116 3.95 5.68 16.11
C THR A 116 3.52 4.44 15.32
N ILE A 117 2.41 4.58 14.62
CA ILE A 117 1.95 3.68 13.57
C ILE A 117 2.01 4.43 12.25
N VAL A 118 2.53 3.79 11.21
CA VAL A 118 2.47 4.26 9.82
C VAL A 118 1.43 3.43 9.09
N ARG A 119 0.44 4.07 8.51
CA ARG A 119 -0.64 3.42 7.78
C ARG A 119 -1.07 4.20 6.55
N GLU A 120 -1.75 3.54 5.64
CA GLU A 120 -2.40 4.19 4.51
C GLU A 120 -3.31 5.34 4.98
N ILE A 121 -3.38 6.40 4.16
CA ILE A 121 -4.24 7.55 4.43
C ILE A 121 -5.71 7.17 4.21
N THR A 122 -6.58 7.77 4.99
CA THR A 122 -8.02 7.78 4.73
C THR A 122 -8.51 9.19 4.47
N VAL A 123 -9.70 9.32 3.90
CA VAL A 123 -10.33 10.63 3.68
C VAL A 123 -10.55 11.39 5.01
N ASP A 124 -10.77 10.67 6.10
CA ASP A 124 -10.97 11.25 7.44
C ASP A 124 -9.70 11.88 8.02
N ASP A 125 -8.53 11.57 7.45
CA ASP A 125 -7.25 12.17 7.85
C ASP A 125 -7.03 13.57 7.26
N VAL A 126 -7.72 13.93 6.17
CA VAL A 126 -7.53 15.19 5.45
C VAL A 126 -7.60 16.42 6.37
N PRO A 127 -8.55 16.56 7.30
CA PRO A 127 -8.57 17.68 8.24
C PRO A 127 -7.33 17.75 9.13
N ALA A 128 -6.69 16.60 9.43
CA ALA A 128 -5.43 16.58 10.19
C ALA A 128 -4.27 17.10 9.36
N LEU A 129 -4.23 16.80 8.05
CA LEU A 129 -3.20 17.32 7.14
C LEU A 129 -3.20 18.85 7.12
N TYR A 130 -4.36 19.49 7.05
CA TYR A 130 -4.46 20.96 7.11
C TYR A 130 -3.97 21.55 8.44
N ARG A 131 -3.92 20.79 9.52
CA ARG A 131 -3.28 21.22 10.78
C ARG A 131 -1.77 21.06 10.76
N ILE A 132 -1.27 20.04 10.06
CA ILE A 132 0.16 19.72 9.93
C ILE A 132 0.83 20.65 8.94
N TYR A 133 0.20 20.89 7.77
CA TYR A 133 0.74 21.71 6.68
C TYR A 133 0.54 23.21 6.97
N LYS A 134 1.17 23.70 8.05
CA LYS A 134 1.13 25.12 8.48
C LYS A 134 2.52 25.63 8.86
N GLY A 135 2.69 26.92 8.74
CA GLY A 135 3.90 27.61 9.21
C GLY A 135 5.16 27.16 8.47
N ASN A 136 6.21 26.88 9.22
CA ASN A 136 7.51 26.50 8.65
C ASN A 136 7.53 25.15 7.96
N VAL A 137 6.55 24.28 8.23
CA VAL A 137 6.45 22.95 7.66
C VAL A 137 6.29 23.00 6.13
N THR A 138 5.54 23.99 5.61
CA THR A 138 5.27 24.14 4.18
C THR A 138 6.36 24.87 3.40
N LYS A 139 7.46 25.26 4.05
CA LYS A 139 8.51 26.06 3.43
C LYS A 139 9.23 25.36 2.28
N TYR A 140 9.34 24.03 2.35
CA TYR A 140 10.13 23.18 1.43
C TYR A 140 9.35 22.01 0.88
N ILE A 141 8.03 21.99 1.03
CA ILE A 141 7.16 20.94 0.53
C ILE A 141 5.98 21.56 -0.22
N GLU A 142 5.41 20.82 -1.14
CA GLU A 142 4.21 21.25 -1.85
C GLU A 142 3.04 21.45 -0.87
N PRO A 143 2.31 22.55 -0.99
CA PRO A 143 1.13 22.79 -0.17
C PRO A 143 -0.01 21.87 -0.57
N LEU A 144 -0.94 21.65 0.36
CA LEU A 144 -2.22 21.02 0.06
C LEU A 144 -3.07 21.92 -0.84
N TYR A 145 -4.07 21.37 -1.50
CA TYR A 145 -5.07 22.17 -2.22
C TYR A 145 -5.67 23.22 -1.27
N SER A 146 -5.92 24.42 -1.77
CA SER A 146 -6.48 25.50 -0.95
C SER A 146 -7.92 25.20 -0.47
N ASN A 147 -8.66 24.39 -1.24
CA ASN A 147 -10.01 23.95 -0.92
C ASN A 147 -9.99 22.51 -0.41
N ILE A 148 -10.49 22.27 0.79
CA ILE A 148 -10.52 20.95 1.42
C ILE A 148 -11.31 19.90 0.61
N LYS A 149 -12.30 20.32 -0.19
CA LYS A 149 -13.05 19.38 -1.05
C LYS A 149 -12.17 18.82 -2.17
N ASP A 150 -11.31 19.67 -2.74
CA ASP A 150 -10.39 19.25 -3.79
C ASP A 150 -9.32 18.30 -3.23
N GLU A 151 -8.84 18.54 -2.00
CA GLU A 151 -7.94 17.64 -1.30
C GLU A 151 -8.60 16.29 -0.98
N ILE A 152 -9.88 16.30 -0.61
CA ILE A 152 -10.65 15.07 -0.38
C ILE A 152 -10.78 14.24 -1.66
N GLU A 153 -11.12 14.88 -2.79
CA GLU A 153 -11.22 14.18 -4.08
C GLU A 153 -9.86 13.67 -4.56
N PHE A 154 -8.80 14.47 -4.38
CA PHE A 154 -7.44 14.02 -4.64
C PHE A 154 -7.07 12.80 -3.77
N THR A 155 -7.34 12.87 -2.46
CA THR A 155 -7.05 11.77 -1.52
C THR A 155 -7.80 10.48 -1.88
N LYS A 156 -9.08 10.58 -2.29
CA LYS A 156 -9.83 9.41 -2.80
C LYS A 156 -9.16 8.79 -4.02
N SER A 157 -8.85 9.61 -5.01
CA SER A 157 -8.17 9.16 -6.22
C SER A 157 -6.79 8.57 -5.91
N TYR A 158 -6.07 9.15 -4.96
CA TYR A 158 -4.78 8.67 -4.51
C TYR A 158 -4.88 7.26 -3.88
N ILE A 159 -5.84 7.05 -2.98
CA ILE A 159 -6.10 5.76 -2.36
C ILE A 159 -6.44 4.69 -3.41
N GLU A 160 -7.33 5.03 -4.35
CA GLU A 160 -7.81 4.09 -5.37
C GLU A 160 -6.75 3.72 -6.40
N ASN A 161 -5.86 4.64 -6.75
CA ASN A 161 -4.90 4.43 -7.83
C ASN A 161 -3.49 4.15 -7.31
N GLN A 162 -2.96 4.96 -6.38
CA GLN A 162 -1.57 4.88 -5.96
C GLN A 162 -1.29 3.59 -5.19
N TYR A 163 -2.07 3.30 -4.15
CA TYR A 163 -1.82 2.11 -3.34
C TYR A 163 -2.13 0.81 -4.07
N LYS A 164 -3.17 0.79 -4.91
CA LYS A 164 -3.51 -0.41 -5.69
C LYS A 164 -2.48 -0.72 -6.78
N PHE A 165 -1.94 0.30 -7.43
CA PHE A 165 -1.04 0.10 -8.56
C PHE A 165 0.42 -0.15 -8.15
N PHE A 166 0.92 0.66 -7.20
CA PHE A 166 2.33 0.59 -6.78
C PHE A 166 2.55 -0.24 -5.51
N GLY A 167 1.49 -0.50 -4.72
CA GLY A 167 1.62 -1.13 -3.39
C GLY A 167 2.20 -0.20 -2.32
N TYR A 168 2.59 1.03 -2.68
CA TYR A 168 3.14 2.03 -1.77
C TYR A 168 2.73 3.46 -2.15
N GLY A 169 2.97 4.39 -1.25
CA GLY A 169 2.68 5.80 -1.43
C GLY A 169 3.03 6.60 -0.18
N MET A 170 2.53 7.84 -0.08
CA MET A 170 2.64 8.67 1.12
C MET A 170 1.59 8.25 2.15
N TRP A 171 2.04 7.73 3.26
CA TRP A 171 1.25 7.25 4.38
C TRP A 171 1.12 8.32 5.47
N VAL A 172 0.20 8.13 6.42
CA VAL A 172 0.09 8.97 7.61
C VAL A 172 0.86 8.37 8.78
N VAL A 173 1.45 9.25 9.58
CA VAL A 173 2.12 8.91 10.84
C VAL A 173 1.18 9.23 11.99
N VAL A 174 0.77 8.20 12.73
CA VAL A 174 -0.19 8.28 13.83
C VAL A 174 0.52 8.08 15.15
N LEU A 175 0.36 8.97 16.11
CA LEU A 175 0.91 8.83 17.45
C LEU A 175 0.11 7.80 18.26
N LYS A 176 0.72 6.73 18.73
CA LYS A 176 0.05 5.64 19.47
C LYS A 176 -0.69 6.12 20.72
N GLU A 177 -0.06 7.01 21.49
CA GLU A 177 -0.62 7.52 22.74
C GLU A 177 -1.98 8.23 22.57
N THR A 178 -2.19 8.93 21.45
CA THR A 178 -3.36 9.78 21.28
C THR A 178 -4.23 9.44 20.07
N GLY A 179 -3.78 8.53 19.20
CA GLY A 179 -4.41 8.24 17.92
C GLY A 179 -4.38 9.41 16.91
N LYS A 180 -3.61 10.47 17.18
CA LYS A 180 -3.56 11.66 16.30
C LYS A 180 -2.60 11.46 15.15
N VAL A 181 -3.03 11.87 13.95
CA VAL A 181 -2.13 12.03 12.81
C VAL A 181 -1.22 13.23 13.08
N ILE A 182 0.09 12.97 13.06
CA ILE A 182 1.15 13.94 13.38
C ILE A 182 2.10 14.21 12.22
N GLY A 183 1.94 13.51 11.11
CA GLY A 183 2.79 13.65 9.94
C GLY A 183 2.37 12.79 8.78
N ARG A 184 3.13 12.89 7.70
CA ARG A 184 3.13 11.95 6.56
C ARG A 184 4.56 11.48 6.32
N ALA A 185 4.72 10.24 5.91
CA ALA A 185 5.99 9.70 5.45
C ALA A 185 5.71 8.53 4.50
N GLY A 186 6.52 8.35 3.49
CA GLY A 186 6.27 7.29 2.52
C GLY A 186 7.18 7.34 1.31
N LEU A 187 6.74 6.65 0.26
CA LEU A 187 7.49 6.45 -0.96
C LEU A 187 6.67 6.98 -2.15
N GLU A 188 7.33 7.66 -3.06
CA GLU A 188 6.73 8.15 -4.30
C GLU A 188 7.68 7.92 -5.47
N ASN A 189 7.12 7.78 -6.66
CA ASN A 189 7.91 7.74 -7.88
C ASN A 189 8.23 9.16 -8.35
N ARG A 190 9.50 9.41 -8.65
CA ARG A 190 9.97 10.68 -9.19
C ARG A 190 10.79 10.46 -10.44
N ASP A 191 10.46 11.18 -11.51
CA ASP A 191 11.32 11.25 -12.69
C ASP A 191 12.49 12.21 -12.41
N VAL A 192 13.71 11.70 -12.57
CA VAL A 192 14.94 12.47 -12.46
C VAL A 192 15.79 12.20 -13.69
N CYS A 193 15.92 13.18 -14.55
CA CYS A 193 16.68 13.09 -15.81
C CYS A 193 16.21 11.96 -16.76
N GLY A 194 14.90 11.63 -16.74
CA GLY A 194 14.31 10.58 -17.57
C GLY A 194 14.41 9.17 -16.97
N GLU A 195 14.87 9.06 -15.73
CA GLU A 195 14.89 7.81 -14.97
C GLU A 195 13.90 7.89 -13.80
N ASN A 196 13.09 6.86 -13.65
CA ASN A 196 12.17 6.77 -12.51
C ASN A 196 12.92 6.35 -11.26
N GLN A 197 12.88 7.19 -10.24
CA GLN A 197 13.52 6.97 -8.94
C GLN A 197 12.46 6.84 -7.84
N VAL A 198 12.68 5.95 -6.87
CA VAL A 198 11.83 5.89 -5.69
C VAL A 198 12.33 6.90 -4.67
N GLU A 199 11.51 7.92 -4.43
CA GLU A 199 11.76 8.97 -3.44
C GLU A 199 11.14 8.62 -2.10
N LEU A 200 11.89 8.83 -1.03
CA LEU A 200 11.40 8.79 0.35
C LEU A 200 11.08 10.23 0.78
N GLY A 201 9.77 10.50 0.94
CA GLY A 201 9.24 11.77 1.40
C GLY A 201 8.76 11.71 2.86
N TYR A 202 8.85 12.81 3.59
CA TYR A 202 8.30 12.89 4.95
C TYR A 202 8.06 14.32 5.41
N VAL A 203 7.07 14.47 6.27
CA VAL A 203 6.74 15.70 6.98
C VAL A 203 6.19 15.36 8.36
N ILE A 204 6.68 16.01 9.41
CA ILE A 204 6.19 15.89 10.78
C ILE A 204 5.73 17.26 11.25
N ALA A 205 4.57 17.33 11.90
CA ALA A 205 4.03 18.55 12.47
C ALA A 205 5.05 19.23 13.41
N GLU A 206 5.15 20.55 13.35
CA GLU A 206 6.18 21.35 14.03
C GLU A 206 6.31 21.02 15.52
N THR A 207 5.18 20.79 16.20
CA THR A 207 5.13 20.45 17.63
C THR A 207 5.75 19.10 17.98
N TYR A 208 5.95 18.21 17.00
CA TYR A 208 6.54 16.89 17.19
C TYR A 208 7.94 16.76 16.58
N GLN A 209 8.46 17.82 15.96
CA GLN A 209 9.82 17.86 15.43
C GLN A 209 10.87 17.87 16.56
N ASN A 210 12.13 17.60 16.20
CA ASN A 210 13.28 17.55 17.13
C ASN A 210 13.19 16.47 18.24
N ASN A 211 12.26 15.52 18.10
CA ASN A 211 12.06 14.39 19.03
C ASN A 211 12.47 13.03 18.44
N ASN A 212 13.26 13.03 17.36
CA ASN A 212 13.69 11.84 16.59
C ASN A 212 12.55 11.03 15.92
N ILE A 213 11.29 11.45 15.99
CA ILE A 213 10.15 10.70 15.41
C ILE A 213 10.35 10.47 13.91
N ALA A 214 10.77 11.49 13.14
CA ALA A 214 11.04 11.31 11.72
C ALA A 214 12.10 10.21 11.47
N THR A 215 13.18 10.21 12.24
CA THR A 215 14.24 9.19 12.10
C THR A 215 13.72 7.77 12.39
N GLU A 216 12.93 7.58 13.45
CA GLU A 216 12.32 6.29 13.78
C GLU A 216 11.41 5.82 12.66
N VAL A 217 10.49 6.65 12.23
CA VAL A 217 9.53 6.35 11.15
C VAL A 217 10.24 5.99 9.85
N ILE A 218 11.21 6.81 9.43
CA ILE A 218 11.95 6.58 8.19
C ILE A 218 12.75 5.28 8.25
N THR A 219 13.33 4.94 9.42
CA THR A 219 14.05 3.67 9.59
C THR A 219 13.13 2.47 9.32
N GLU A 220 11.92 2.48 9.86
CA GLU A 220 10.97 1.39 9.62
C GLU A 220 10.43 1.37 8.19
N ILE A 221 10.26 2.53 7.56
CA ILE A 221 9.89 2.60 6.13
C ILE A 221 11.01 2.03 5.24
N ILE A 222 12.28 2.31 5.54
CA ILE A 222 13.43 1.70 4.83
C ILE A 222 13.41 0.17 4.99
N ASN A 223 13.17 -0.32 6.20
CA ASN A 223 13.05 -1.76 6.45
C ASN A 223 11.89 -2.40 5.66
N TYR A 224 10.74 -1.73 5.62
CA TYR A 224 9.58 -2.17 4.85
C TYR A 224 9.88 -2.18 3.34
N ALA A 225 10.47 -1.10 2.82
CA ALA A 225 10.84 -0.98 1.41
C ALA A 225 11.79 -2.11 0.96
N ALA A 226 12.80 -2.41 1.76
CA ALA A 226 13.76 -3.49 1.45
C ALA A 226 13.11 -4.88 1.54
N LYS A 227 12.36 -5.18 2.62
CA LYS A 227 11.90 -6.54 2.93
C LYS A 227 10.59 -6.93 2.26
N ARG A 228 9.71 -5.96 2.00
CA ARG A 228 8.36 -6.19 1.47
C ARG A 228 8.20 -5.76 0.01
N LEU A 229 8.83 -4.63 -0.35
CA LEU A 229 8.71 -4.07 -1.70
C LEU A 229 9.91 -4.42 -2.57
N TYR A 230 10.96 -5.04 -1.99
CA TYR A 230 12.19 -5.41 -2.70
C TYR A 230 12.84 -4.24 -3.45
N ILE A 231 12.69 -3.02 -2.91
CA ILE A 231 13.28 -1.81 -3.46
C ILE A 231 14.77 -1.81 -3.10
N GLU A 232 15.63 -1.74 -4.11
CA GLU A 232 17.07 -1.75 -3.90
C GLU A 232 17.64 -0.40 -3.48
N ASN A 233 17.12 0.68 -4.06
CA ASN A 233 17.63 2.03 -3.87
C ASN A 233 16.52 2.99 -3.47
N LEU A 234 16.75 3.74 -2.41
CA LEU A 234 15.90 4.87 -2.00
C LEU A 234 16.64 6.19 -2.18
N ASN A 235 15.89 7.21 -2.54
CA ASN A 235 16.39 8.55 -2.78
C ASN A 235 15.65 9.57 -1.91
N ILE A 236 16.34 10.64 -1.53
CA ILE A 236 15.77 11.83 -0.88
C ILE A 236 16.16 13.03 -1.74
N PHE A 237 15.17 13.79 -2.17
CA PHE A 237 15.36 15.05 -2.87
C PHE A 237 14.88 16.17 -1.95
N THR A 238 15.75 17.12 -1.64
CA THR A 238 15.43 18.17 -0.69
C THR A 238 15.96 19.53 -1.14
N ASP A 239 15.23 20.60 -0.86
CA ASP A 239 15.70 21.95 -1.11
C ASP A 239 17.08 22.15 -0.45
N PRO A 240 18.09 22.73 -1.13
CA PRO A 240 19.42 22.96 -0.58
C PRO A 240 19.42 23.79 0.73
N ARG A 241 18.37 24.54 0.99
CA ARG A 241 18.19 25.33 2.21
C ARG A 241 17.55 24.55 3.37
N ASN A 242 17.08 23.30 3.11
CA ASN A 242 16.46 22.45 4.13
C ASN A 242 17.50 21.61 4.88
N GLU A 243 18.29 22.29 5.73
CA GLU A 243 19.33 21.62 6.53
C GLU A 243 18.79 20.49 7.42
N ALA A 244 17.52 20.58 7.85
CA ALA A 244 16.92 19.56 8.70
C ALA A 244 16.78 18.23 7.95
N SER A 245 16.31 18.26 6.70
CA SER A 245 16.20 17.07 5.85
C SER A 245 17.59 16.51 5.52
N MET A 246 18.55 17.35 5.16
CA MET A 246 19.93 16.91 4.88
C MET A 246 20.59 16.24 6.10
N ARG A 247 20.36 16.75 7.34
CA ARG A 247 20.85 16.11 8.56
C ARG A 247 20.23 14.71 8.77
N ILE A 248 18.95 14.54 8.48
CA ILE A 248 18.28 13.23 8.58
C ILE A 248 18.83 12.27 7.55
N ALA A 249 18.97 12.69 6.28
CA ALA A 249 19.54 11.87 5.21
C ALA A 249 20.96 11.37 5.60
N ASN A 250 21.83 12.26 6.04
CA ASN A 250 23.18 11.91 6.50
C ASN A 250 23.16 10.96 7.71
N LYS A 251 22.30 11.22 8.72
CA LYS A 251 22.16 10.37 9.90
C LYS A 251 21.73 8.95 9.56
N LEU A 252 20.90 8.79 8.54
CA LEU A 252 20.41 7.49 8.06
C LEU A 252 21.35 6.83 7.05
N GLY A 253 22.51 7.43 6.76
CA GLY A 253 23.53 6.86 5.88
C GLY A 253 23.20 6.95 4.41
N PHE A 254 22.42 7.94 3.99
CA PHE A 254 22.28 8.28 2.58
C PHE A 254 23.54 9.04 2.10
N GLU A 255 24.03 8.69 0.94
CA GLU A 255 25.15 9.37 0.29
C GLU A 255 24.65 10.56 -0.52
N CYS A 256 25.30 11.73 -0.35
CA CYS A 256 25.02 12.89 -1.16
C CYS A 256 25.57 12.67 -2.59
N LYS A 257 24.69 12.72 -3.58
CA LYS A 257 25.02 12.60 -5.01
C LYS A 257 25.25 13.97 -5.68
N GLY A 258 25.03 15.07 -4.95
CA GLY A 258 25.17 16.44 -5.44
C GLY A 258 23.82 17.11 -5.72
N GLU A 259 23.86 18.20 -6.48
CA GLU A 259 22.66 18.91 -6.91
C GLU A 259 22.08 18.29 -8.17
N THR A 260 20.75 18.27 -8.25
CA THR A 260 20.00 17.86 -9.43
C THR A 260 18.85 18.83 -9.69
N THR A 261 18.25 18.71 -10.86
CA THR A 261 17.10 19.56 -11.27
C THR A 261 16.00 18.63 -11.79
N ASP A 262 14.78 18.84 -11.36
CA ASP A 262 13.65 18.10 -11.90
C ASP A 262 13.18 18.63 -13.28
N SER A 263 12.18 17.99 -13.86
CA SER A 263 11.59 18.38 -15.15
C SER A 263 10.98 19.78 -15.17
N ASN A 264 10.68 20.36 -14.00
CA ASN A 264 10.12 21.71 -13.85
C ASN A 264 11.21 22.78 -13.66
N GLY A 265 12.48 22.38 -13.56
CA GLY A 265 13.61 23.27 -13.34
C GLY A 265 13.86 23.59 -11.86
N GLU A 266 13.22 22.89 -10.94
CA GLU A 266 13.43 23.05 -9.51
C GLU A 266 14.72 22.37 -9.07
N HIS A 267 15.53 23.01 -8.22
CA HIS A 267 16.83 22.53 -7.76
C HIS A 267 16.73 21.78 -6.43
N TYR A 268 17.35 20.59 -6.37
CA TYR A 268 17.36 19.74 -5.19
C TYR A 268 18.77 19.24 -4.87
N MET A 269 19.05 19.05 -3.59
CA MET A 269 20.11 18.15 -3.14
C MET A 269 19.61 16.71 -3.23
N TRP A 270 20.34 15.87 -3.92
CA TRP A 270 20.05 14.45 -4.10
C TRP A 270 20.88 13.59 -3.15
N PHE A 271 20.22 12.78 -2.38
CA PHE A 271 20.80 11.76 -1.52
C PHE A 271 20.27 10.40 -1.94
N SER A 272 21.13 9.38 -1.97
CA SER A 272 20.75 8.02 -2.36
C SER A 272 21.33 6.99 -1.41
N LYS A 273 20.61 5.89 -1.21
CA LYS A 273 21.04 4.78 -0.37
C LYS A 273 20.60 3.46 -0.99
N ASN A 274 21.56 2.52 -1.14
CA ASN A 274 21.24 1.11 -1.37
C ASN A 274 20.76 0.52 -0.03
N ILE A 275 19.60 -0.19 -0.03
CA ILE A 275 18.95 -0.67 1.18
C ILE A 275 18.81 -2.19 1.26
N ILE A 276 19.30 -2.91 0.22
CA ILE A 276 19.39 -4.38 0.17
C ILE A 276 20.82 -4.83 0.35
#